data_2b1eddb934ceb4b8c2169557ce6e1007
#
_entry.id   2b1eddb934ceb4b8c2169557ce6e1007
#
_cell.length_a   1.000
_cell.length_b   1.000
_cell.length_c   1.000
_cell.angle_alpha   90.00
_cell.angle_beta   90.00
_cell.angle_gamma   90.00
#
_symmetry.space_group_name_H-M   'P 1'
#
loop_
_entity.id
_entity.type
_entity.pdbx_description
1 polymer ?
#
loop_
_entity_poly.entity_id
_entity_poly.type
_entity_poly.pdbx_seq_one_letter_code
_entity_poly.pdbx_strand_id
1 'polypeptide(L)'
;MESVFEIIAEPNRRAILGLLASSQQSVGEIERQLGMPQPKVSKHLRVLRETGFVESTVDAQRRLYRLRPEPFQEVDAWLAQFRRFWSAHIDALERHLDRIDQSTPTKTTPKKRKTNEHTARPKPRT
;
A
#
# COMPACT_ATOMS: atom_id res chain seq x y z
N MET A 1 22.97 -6.86 12.49
CA MET A 1 21.59 -7.18 12.08
C MET A 1 20.95 -5.93 11.51
N GLU A 2 20.34 -6.06 10.34
CA GLU A 2 19.73 -4.92 9.69
C GLU A 2 18.39 -4.58 10.33
N SER A 3 18.11 -3.30 10.44
CA SER A 3 16.83 -2.86 10.98
C SER A 3 15.74 -2.99 9.91
N VAL A 4 14.48 -2.96 10.38
CA VAL A 4 13.33 -2.95 9.48
C VAL A 4 13.46 -1.84 8.45
N PHE A 5 13.91 -0.67 8.87
CA PHE A 5 14.00 0.50 7.99
C PHE A 5 15.08 0.33 6.92
N GLU A 6 16.18 -0.32 7.26
CA GLU A 6 17.22 -0.61 6.28
C GLU A 6 16.72 -1.56 5.20
N ILE A 7 15.92 -2.54 5.58
CA ILE A 7 15.37 -3.50 4.64
C ILE A 7 14.44 -2.79 3.65
N ILE A 8 13.53 -1.96 4.13
CA ILE A 8 12.57 -1.30 3.24
C ILE A 8 13.14 -0.07 2.54
N ALA A 9 14.38 0.30 2.86
CA ALA A 9 15.04 1.41 2.14
C ALA A 9 15.38 1.05 0.70
N GLU A 10 15.53 -0.24 0.40
CA GLU A 10 15.88 -0.68 -0.95
C GLU A 10 14.63 -0.74 -1.83
N PRO A 11 14.58 0.03 -2.94
CA PRO A 11 13.36 0.14 -3.74
C PRO A 11 12.83 -1.17 -4.31
N ASN A 12 13.72 -2.07 -4.71
CA ASN A 12 13.27 -3.34 -5.28
C ASN A 12 12.62 -4.23 -4.23
N ARG A 13 13.14 -4.19 -2.99
CA ARG A 13 12.49 -4.92 -1.91
C ARG A 13 11.12 -4.35 -1.60
N ARG A 14 10.98 -3.01 -1.60
CA ARG A 14 9.66 -2.39 -1.42
C ARG A 14 8.69 -2.82 -2.51
N ALA A 15 9.17 -2.90 -3.75
CA ALA A 15 8.32 -3.32 -4.86
C ALA A 15 7.80 -4.75 -4.66
N ILE A 16 8.68 -5.64 -4.22
CA ILE A 16 8.29 -7.02 -3.94
C ILE A 16 7.27 -7.06 -2.81
N LEU A 17 7.53 -6.33 -1.72
CA LEU A 17 6.61 -6.29 -0.60
C LEU A 17 5.24 -5.74 -1.01
N GLY A 18 5.22 -4.71 -1.84
CA GLY A 18 3.97 -4.14 -2.34
C GLY A 18 3.17 -5.13 -3.16
N LEU A 19 3.85 -5.92 -3.97
CA LEU A 19 3.20 -6.96 -4.75
C LEU A 19 2.60 -8.03 -3.84
N LEU A 20 3.36 -8.45 -2.84
CA LEU A 20 2.91 -9.49 -1.90
C LEU A 20 1.79 -9.00 -0.97
N ALA A 21 1.60 -7.69 -0.86
CA ALA A 21 0.52 -7.14 -0.04
C ALA A 21 -0.85 -7.55 -0.57
N SER A 22 -0.97 -7.81 -1.87
CA SER A 22 -2.23 -8.21 -2.47
C SER A 22 -2.51 -9.70 -2.33
N SER A 23 -1.48 -10.53 -2.52
CA SER A 23 -1.63 -11.98 -2.47
C SER A 23 -0.25 -12.62 -2.46
N GLN A 24 -0.20 -13.87 -2.05
CA GLN A 24 1.04 -14.63 -2.13
C GLN A 24 1.40 -14.88 -3.60
N GLN A 25 2.70 -14.96 -3.87
CA GLN A 25 3.24 -15.06 -5.22
C GLN A 25 4.40 -16.03 -5.26
N SER A 26 4.58 -16.68 -6.40
CA SER A 26 5.79 -17.45 -6.67
C SER A 26 6.89 -16.53 -7.21
N VAL A 27 8.13 -17.02 -7.24
CA VAL A 27 9.25 -16.26 -7.81
C VAL A 27 8.95 -15.88 -9.26
N GLY A 28 8.41 -16.81 -10.04
CA GLY A 28 8.12 -16.55 -11.44
C GLY A 28 7.09 -15.45 -11.62
N GLU A 29 6.08 -15.42 -10.77
CA GLU A 29 5.07 -14.38 -10.82
C GLU A 29 5.65 -13.01 -10.49
N ILE A 30 6.53 -12.97 -9.48
CA ILE A 30 7.20 -11.73 -9.10
C ILE A 30 8.07 -11.23 -10.25
N GLU A 31 8.83 -12.12 -10.88
CA GLU A 31 9.66 -11.78 -12.04
C GLU A 31 8.84 -11.11 -13.13
N ARG A 32 7.74 -11.74 -13.48
CA ARG A 32 6.91 -11.25 -14.59
C ARG A 32 6.29 -9.90 -14.28
N GLN A 33 5.78 -9.74 -13.06
CA GLN A 33 5.06 -8.52 -12.72
C GLN A 33 5.98 -7.35 -12.47
N LEU A 34 7.19 -7.58 -11.97
CA LEU A 34 8.11 -6.50 -11.67
C LEU A 34 9.19 -6.31 -12.72
N GLY A 35 9.27 -7.22 -13.70
CA GLY A 35 10.28 -7.13 -14.74
C GLY A 35 11.70 -7.28 -14.22
N MET A 36 11.89 -8.07 -13.19
CA MET A 36 13.19 -8.34 -12.61
C MET A 36 13.66 -9.74 -12.97
N PRO A 37 14.95 -9.94 -13.25
CA PRO A 37 15.47 -11.28 -13.52
C PRO A 37 15.42 -12.14 -12.26
N GLN A 38 15.28 -13.44 -12.47
CA GLN A 38 15.09 -14.39 -11.37
C GLN A 38 16.20 -14.34 -10.31
N PRO A 39 17.48 -14.26 -10.67
CA PRO A 39 18.53 -14.20 -9.63
C PRO A 39 18.38 -12.98 -8.72
N LYS A 40 17.94 -11.85 -9.28
CA LYS A 40 17.72 -10.64 -8.50
C LYS A 40 16.55 -10.80 -7.55
N VAL A 41 15.44 -11.35 -8.05
CA VAL A 41 14.25 -11.61 -7.23
C VAL A 41 14.62 -12.55 -6.09
N SER A 42 15.31 -13.65 -6.41
CA SER A 42 15.69 -14.65 -5.41
C SER A 42 16.59 -14.06 -4.33
N LYS A 43 17.51 -13.19 -4.71
CA LYS A 43 18.41 -12.55 -3.76
C LYS A 43 17.61 -11.67 -2.78
N HIS A 44 16.70 -10.86 -3.30
CA HIS A 44 15.90 -9.99 -2.46
C HIS A 44 14.95 -10.78 -1.56
N LEU A 45 14.35 -11.85 -2.10
CA LEU A 45 13.46 -12.70 -1.31
C LEU A 45 14.21 -13.38 -0.17
N ARG A 46 15.47 -13.79 -0.42
CA ARG A 46 16.26 -14.39 0.65
C ARG A 46 16.48 -13.41 1.79
N VAL A 47 16.86 -12.17 1.47
CA VAL A 47 17.03 -11.13 2.49
C VAL A 47 15.72 -10.89 3.24
N LEU A 48 14.61 -10.78 2.51
CA LEU A 48 13.31 -10.55 3.13
C LEU A 48 12.90 -11.71 4.02
N ARG A 49 13.22 -12.94 3.63
CA ARG A 49 12.89 -14.10 4.46
C ARG A 49 13.76 -14.17 5.71
N GLU A 50 15.07 -13.92 5.54
CA GLU A 50 16.00 -13.97 6.68
C GLU A 50 15.72 -12.89 7.70
N THR A 51 15.14 -11.77 7.28
CA THR A 51 14.83 -10.66 8.18
C THR A 51 13.39 -10.67 8.66
N GLY A 52 12.62 -11.69 8.29
CA GLY A 52 11.28 -11.89 8.83
C GLY A 52 10.15 -11.12 8.16
N PHE A 53 10.40 -10.53 6.99
CA PHE A 53 9.35 -9.82 6.24
C PHE A 53 8.44 -10.76 5.48
N VAL A 54 8.98 -11.88 5.04
CA VAL A 54 8.21 -12.85 4.27
C VAL A 54 8.47 -14.25 4.78
N GLU A 55 7.55 -15.14 4.48
CA GLU A 55 7.74 -16.57 4.69
C GLU A 55 7.37 -17.27 3.40
N SER A 56 7.85 -18.51 3.26
CA SER A 56 7.57 -19.28 2.06
C SER A 56 6.93 -20.60 2.44
N THR A 57 6.03 -21.05 1.56
CA THR A 57 5.42 -22.38 1.68
C THR A 57 5.51 -23.06 0.34
N VAL A 58 5.45 -24.38 0.35
CA VAL A 58 5.46 -25.15 -0.89
C VAL A 58 4.03 -25.57 -1.21
N ASP A 59 3.60 -25.27 -2.43
CA ASP A 59 2.29 -25.64 -2.94
C ASP A 59 2.52 -26.44 -4.21
N ALA A 60 2.36 -27.75 -4.14
CA ALA A 60 2.73 -28.67 -5.20
C ALA A 60 4.21 -28.54 -5.49
N GLN A 61 4.60 -28.07 -6.67
CA GLN A 61 5.99 -27.92 -7.03
C GLN A 61 6.47 -26.47 -6.97
N ARG A 62 5.60 -25.57 -6.50
CA ARG A 62 5.92 -24.14 -6.44
C ARG A 62 6.18 -23.72 -5.02
N ARG A 63 7.10 -22.78 -4.86
CA ARG A 63 7.32 -22.12 -3.59
C ARG A 63 6.60 -20.77 -3.65
N LEU A 64 5.71 -20.55 -2.71
CA LEU A 64 4.94 -19.31 -2.64
C LEU A 64 5.44 -18.47 -1.49
N TYR A 65 5.49 -17.16 -1.69
CA TYR A 65 5.96 -16.20 -0.70
C TYR A 65 4.80 -15.33 -0.26
N ARG A 66 4.73 -15.05 1.03
CA ARG A 66 3.68 -14.18 1.58
C ARG A 66 4.28 -13.33 2.69
N LEU A 67 3.62 -12.22 2.98
CA LEU A 67 4.08 -11.29 4.01
C LEU A 67 3.89 -11.85 5.40
N ARG A 68 4.79 -11.46 6.30
CA ARG A 68 4.62 -11.63 7.74
C ARG A 68 4.27 -10.26 8.32
N PRO A 69 3.34 -10.20 9.28
CA PRO A 69 2.89 -8.90 9.80
C PRO A 69 3.87 -8.21 10.74
N GLU A 70 4.74 -8.96 11.41
CA GLU A 70 5.54 -8.43 12.51
C GLU A 70 6.39 -7.21 12.15
N PRO A 71 7.18 -7.23 11.05
CA PRO A 71 8.00 -6.05 10.76
C PRO A 71 7.15 -4.83 10.37
N PHE A 72 5.98 -5.07 9.78
CA PHE A 72 5.09 -3.96 9.42
C PHE A 72 4.45 -3.34 10.66
N GLN A 73 4.23 -4.14 11.70
CA GLN A 73 3.76 -3.63 12.98
C GLN A 73 4.78 -2.70 13.61
N GLU A 74 6.06 -3.03 13.45
CA GLU A 74 7.14 -2.18 13.95
C GLU A 74 7.16 -0.84 13.22
N VAL A 75 7.01 -0.84 11.90
CA VAL A 75 6.94 0.38 11.10
C VAL A 75 5.70 1.18 11.50
N ASP A 76 4.58 0.50 11.66
CA ASP A 76 3.33 1.15 12.05
C ASP A 76 3.45 1.82 13.42
N ALA A 77 4.10 1.15 14.36
CA ALA A 77 4.32 1.73 15.70
C ALA A 77 5.17 2.99 15.63
N TRP A 78 6.19 2.98 14.78
CA TRP A 78 7.01 4.17 14.59
C TRP A 78 6.20 5.30 13.95
N LEU A 79 5.40 4.99 12.95
CA LEU A 79 4.57 5.98 12.27
C LEU A 79 3.49 6.58 13.17
N ALA A 80 3.07 5.81 14.20
CA ALA A 80 2.00 6.26 15.09
C ALA A 80 2.31 7.61 15.74
N GLN A 81 3.58 7.88 16.04
CA GLN A 81 3.96 9.14 16.66
C GLN A 81 3.76 10.34 15.74
N PHE A 82 3.67 10.10 14.44
CA PHE A 82 3.50 11.15 13.44
C PHE A 82 2.06 11.28 12.95
N ARG A 83 1.20 10.33 13.27
CA ARG A 83 -0.17 10.33 12.75
C ARG A 83 -0.95 11.56 13.16
N ARG A 84 -0.83 11.95 14.40
CA ARG A 84 -1.50 13.13 14.90
C ARG A 84 -1.04 14.37 14.14
N PHE A 85 0.25 14.42 13.85
CA PHE A 85 0.84 15.54 13.13
C PHE A 85 0.21 15.70 11.75
N TRP A 86 0.22 14.65 10.94
CA TRP A 86 -0.33 14.78 9.58
C TRP A 86 -1.85 14.79 9.55
N SER A 87 -2.54 14.13 10.50
CA SER A 87 -3.99 14.20 10.58
C SER A 87 -4.45 15.62 10.83
N ALA A 88 -3.81 16.30 11.77
CA ALA A 88 -4.13 17.71 12.03
C ALA A 88 -3.87 18.56 10.79
N HIS A 89 -2.78 18.28 10.08
CA HIS A 89 -2.44 19.01 8.87
C HIS A 89 -3.46 18.79 7.77
N ILE A 90 -3.89 17.55 7.57
CA ILE A 90 -4.90 17.21 6.57
C ILE A 90 -6.23 17.87 6.93
N ASP A 91 -6.62 17.83 8.19
CA ASP A 91 -7.85 18.48 8.65
C ASP A 91 -7.80 19.99 8.36
N ALA A 92 -6.66 20.60 8.59
CA ALA A 92 -6.50 22.03 8.30
C ALA A 92 -6.65 22.33 6.81
N LEU A 93 -6.08 21.44 5.95
CA LEU A 93 -6.22 21.60 4.52
C LEU A 93 -7.65 21.42 4.06
N GLU A 94 -8.35 20.45 4.61
CA GLU A 94 -9.75 20.21 4.28
C GLU A 94 -10.61 21.41 4.64
N ARG A 95 -10.40 21.97 5.82
CA ARG A 95 -11.12 23.17 6.24
C ARG A 95 -10.82 24.35 5.32
N HIS A 96 -9.57 24.47 4.88
CA HIS A 96 -9.20 25.54 3.96
C HIS A 96 -9.89 25.37 2.60
N LEU A 97 -9.94 24.15 2.09
CA LEU A 97 -10.61 23.86 0.83
C LEU A 97 -12.12 24.11 0.92
N ASP A 98 -12.72 23.76 2.05
CA ASP A 98 -14.15 24.02 2.27
C ASP A 98 -14.43 25.50 2.24
N ARG A 99 -13.56 26.32 2.84
CA ARG A 99 -13.73 27.78 2.82
C ARG A 99 -13.63 28.32 1.40
N ILE A 100 -12.70 27.78 0.62
CA ILE A 100 -12.56 28.20 -0.78
C ILE A 100 -13.80 27.84 -1.57
N ASP A 101 -14.34 26.63 -1.38
CA ASP A 101 -15.56 26.20 -2.04
C ASP A 101 -16.73 27.11 -1.70
N GLN A 102 -16.87 27.47 -0.43
CA GLN A 102 -17.96 28.31 0.03
C GLN A 102 -17.86 29.72 -0.52
N SER A 103 -16.66 30.20 -0.74
CA SER A 103 -16.44 31.55 -1.24
C SER A 103 -16.53 31.62 -2.76
N THR A 104 -16.45 30.49 -3.45
CA THR A 104 -16.51 30.45 -4.91
C THR A 104 -17.85 29.89 -5.35
N PRO A 105 -18.73 30.71 -5.90
CA PRO A 105 -20.08 30.26 -6.29
C PRO A 105 -20.04 29.54 -7.62
N THR A 106 -19.52 28.46 -7.68
CA THR A 106 -19.54 27.73 -8.90
C THR A 106 -20.00 26.38 -8.71
N LYS A 107 -20.15 25.95 -9.24
CA LYS A 107 -20.02 24.84 -9.23
C LYS A 107 -19.94 23.70 -9.60
N THR A 108 -19.96 23.30 -9.74
CA THR A 108 -19.88 22.37 -10.12
C THR A 108 -19.69 21.20 -9.88
N THR A 109 -19.79 20.67 -9.99
CA THR A 109 -19.70 19.52 -9.92
C THR A 109 -19.50 18.64 -9.09
N PRO A 110 -20.01 18.07 -8.89
CA PRO A 110 -19.83 17.27 -7.86
C PRO A 110 -19.17 16.08 -7.74
N LYS A 111 -19.17 15.84 -7.63
CA LYS A 111 -18.47 15.09 -7.34
C LYS A 111 -18.66 13.99 -6.99
N LYS A 112 -18.74 13.58 -6.94
CA LYS A 112 -18.77 12.89 -6.55
C LYS A 112 -19.04 12.04 -6.04
N ARG A 113 -19.34 11.61 -6.18
CA ARG A 113 -19.54 11.19 -5.70
C ARG A 113 -20.01 10.34 -5.46
N LYS A 114 -20.35 9.97 -5.59
CA LYS A 114 -20.81 9.61 -5.43
C LYS A 114 -21.40 9.03 -5.43
N THR A 115 -21.85 8.79 -5.62
CA THR A 115 -22.52 8.75 -5.81
C THR A 115 -23.09 8.33 -5.77
N ASN A 116 -23.68 8.01 -5.96
CA ASN A 116 -24.30 8.13 -6.16
C ASN A 116 -24.73 7.77 -6.17
N GLU A 117 -25.23 7.56 -6.31
CA GLU A 117 -25.80 7.77 -6.65
C GLU A 117 -25.85 7.43 -6.74
N HIS A 118 -26.41 7.37 -6.95
CA HIS A 118 -26.65 7.54 -7.30
C HIS A 118 -26.76 7.17 -7.16
N THR A 119 -27.52 6.97 -7.39
CA THR A 119 -27.79 7.31 -7.67
C THR A 119 -28.11 7.19 -7.46
N ALA A 120 -28.82 7.03 -7.49
CA ALA A 120 -29.22 7.44 -7.66
C ALA A 120 -29.60 7.30 -7.48
N ARG A 121 -30.24 6.89 -7.75
CA ARG A 121 -30.74 7.24 -7.98
C ARG A 121 -30.99 6.98 -7.92
N PRO A 122 -31.56 6.98 -7.97
CA PRO A 122 -31.95 7.15 -8.32
C PRO A 122 -32.09 7.08 -8.22
N LYS A 123 -32.68 6.92 -8.56
CA LYS A 123 -33.12 7.21 -8.90
C LYS A 123 -33.42 7.36 -8.90
N PRO A 124 -33.98 6.91 -9.01
CA PRO A 124 -34.39 7.39 -9.46
C PRO A 124 -34.46 7.75 -9.45
N ARG A 125 -35.06 7.25 -9.72
CA ARG A 125 -35.20 7.89 -10.08
C ARG A 125 -35.33 7.99 -10.16
N THR A 126 -35.57 7.45 -10.28
CA THR A 126 -35.54 7.89 -10.70
C THR A 126 -35.41 8.18 -10.77
#